data_9b2914f7080d094e9fa94189b693f9fa
#
_entry.id   9b2914f7080d094e9fa94189b693f9fa
#
_cell.length_a   1.000
_cell.length_b   1.000
_cell.length_c   1.000
_cell.angle_alpha   90.00
_cell.angle_beta   90.00
_cell.angle_gamma   90.00
#
_symmetry.space_group_name_H-M   'P 1'
#
loop_
_entity.id
_entity.type
_entity.pdbx_description
1 polymer ?
#
loop_
_entity_poly.entity_id
_entity_poly.type
_entity_poly.pdbx_seq_one_letter_code
_entity_poly.pdbx_strand_id
1 'polypeptide(L)'
;MKYSIIVPVYNRPDEVDELLQSLTSQTLRDMEVIIVEDGSSQPCEDVVRRYAGKLPLRYYTKENSGPGQTRNFGAEHSQGEWLIFLDSDCVLPPGYLQAVDDELKRS
;
A
#
# COMPACT_ATOMS: atom_id res chain seq x y z
N MET A 1 8.17 -11.06 6.86
CA MET A 1 8.15 -9.85 6.02
C MET A 1 8.51 -8.63 6.87
N LYS A 2 9.23 -7.71 6.28
CA LYS A 2 9.78 -6.59 7.03
C LYS A 2 8.89 -5.36 6.98
N TYR A 3 8.27 -5.08 5.85
CA TYR A 3 7.48 -3.86 5.66
C TYR A 3 6.03 -4.16 5.35
N SER A 4 5.14 -3.41 5.99
CA SER A 4 3.72 -3.35 5.61
C SER A 4 3.45 -1.96 5.05
N ILE A 5 3.08 -1.91 3.77
CA ILE A 5 2.76 -0.67 3.09
C ILE A 5 1.24 -0.51 3.14
N ILE A 6 0.78 0.54 3.82
CA ILE A 6 -0.63 0.78 4.06
C ILE A 6 -1.08 1.96 3.22
N VAL A 7 -2.09 1.73 2.38
CA VAL A 7 -2.58 2.73 1.43
C VAL A 7 -4.08 2.93 1.66
N PRO A 8 -4.47 4.02 2.31
CA PRO A 8 -5.89 4.39 2.37
C PRO A 8 -6.33 4.94 1.02
N VAL A 9 -7.50 4.52 0.56
CA VAL A 9 -8.01 4.87 -0.78
C VAL A 9 -9.43 5.39 -0.68
N TYR A 10 -9.72 6.48 -1.39
CA TYR A 10 -11.06 6.99 -1.54
C TYR A 10 -11.26 7.50 -2.97
N ASN A 11 -12.00 6.74 -3.78
CA ASN A 11 -12.35 7.10 -5.17
C ASN A 11 -11.13 7.45 -6.04
N ARG A 12 -10.07 6.61 -6.00
CA ARG A 12 -8.83 6.87 -6.74
C ARG A 12 -8.27 5.60 -7.42
N PRO A 13 -9.09 4.89 -8.24
CA PRO A 13 -8.59 3.64 -8.86
C PRO A 13 -7.40 3.86 -9.79
N ASP A 14 -7.36 4.97 -10.54
CA ASP A 14 -6.25 5.25 -11.46
C ASP A 14 -4.94 5.51 -10.71
N GLU A 15 -5.00 6.23 -9.60
CA GLU A 15 -3.83 6.48 -8.78
C GLU A 15 -3.29 5.20 -8.14
N VAL A 16 -4.20 4.33 -7.68
CA VAL A 16 -3.81 3.03 -7.11
C VAL A 16 -3.11 2.18 -8.16
N ASP A 17 -3.58 2.19 -9.41
CA ASP A 17 -2.93 1.47 -10.50
C ASP A 17 -1.47 1.91 -10.67
N GLU A 18 -1.22 3.21 -10.74
CA GLU A 18 0.14 3.74 -10.88
C GLU A 18 1.02 3.39 -9.66
N LEU A 19 0.47 3.50 -8.47
CA LEU A 19 1.19 3.14 -7.25
C LEU A 19 1.57 1.67 -7.23
N LEU A 20 0.62 0.77 -7.51
CA LEU A 20 0.89 -0.66 -7.51
C LEU A 20 1.90 -1.04 -8.58
N GLN A 21 1.84 -0.42 -9.75
CA GLN A 21 2.83 -0.64 -10.78
C GLN A 21 4.23 -0.26 -10.29
N SER A 22 4.36 0.89 -9.61
CA SER A 22 5.65 1.31 -9.06
C SER A 22 6.15 0.36 -7.97
N LEU A 23 5.25 -0.27 -7.23
CA LEU A 23 5.61 -1.26 -6.21
C LEU A 23 6.09 -2.57 -6.84
N THR A 24 5.56 -2.97 -7.99
CA THR A 24 6.06 -4.17 -8.69
C THR A 24 7.49 -4.02 -9.18
N SER A 25 7.97 -2.78 -9.34
CA SER A 25 9.31 -2.49 -9.83
C SER A 25 10.33 -2.28 -8.71
N GLN A 26 9.96 -2.45 -7.46
CA GLN A 26 10.88 -2.27 -6.34
C GLN A 26 11.95 -3.35 -6.33
N THR A 27 13.20 -2.95 -6.07
CA THR A 27 14.32 -3.89 -5.96
C THR A 27 14.25 -4.67 -4.64
N LEU A 28 13.78 -4.04 -3.56
CA LEU A 28 13.51 -4.73 -2.30
C LEU A 28 12.06 -5.23 -2.31
N ARG A 29 11.88 -6.54 -2.04
CA ARG A 29 10.58 -7.19 -2.16
C ARG A 29 10.03 -7.75 -0.83
N ASP A 30 10.71 -7.54 0.27
CA ASP A 30 10.29 -8.06 1.58
C ASP A 30 9.20 -7.18 2.20
N MET A 31 8.03 -7.19 1.57
CA MET A 31 6.91 -6.33 1.93
C MET A 31 5.57 -6.99 1.66
N GLU A 32 4.54 -6.51 2.34
CA GLU A 32 3.14 -6.70 1.96
C GLU A 32 2.53 -5.34 1.65
N VAL A 33 1.46 -5.34 0.87
CA VAL A 33 0.73 -4.11 0.53
C VAL A 33 -0.72 -4.26 0.99
N ILE A 34 -1.20 -3.34 1.79
CA ILE A 34 -2.55 -3.36 2.34
C ILE A 34 -3.31 -2.16 1.78
N ILE A 35 -4.27 -2.43 0.92
CA ILE A 35 -5.16 -1.41 0.34
C ILE A 35 -6.45 -1.39 1.14
N VAL A 36 -6.81 -0.23 1.67
CA VAL A 36 -8.04 -0.06 2.44
C VAL A 36 -8.91 1.00 1.79
N GLU A 37 -10.06 0.57 1.25
CA GLU A 37 -11.06 1.48 0.66
C GLU A 37 -11.88 2.13 1.75
N ASP A 38 -11.88 3.44 1.81
CA ASP A 38 -12.60 4.22 2.81
C ASP A 38 -13.98 4.64 2.29
N GLY A 39 -14.83 3.67 1.98
CA GLY A 39 -16.19 3.92 1.52
C GLY A 39 -16.28 4.45 0.10
N SER A 40 -15.40 4.02 -0.79
CA SER A 40 -15.38 4.49 -2.18
C SER A 40 -16.63 4.10 -2.95
N SER A 41 -17.19 5.03 -3.72
CA SER A 41 -18.21 4.73 -4.72
C SER A 41 -17.58 4.23 -6.04
N GLN A 42 -16.30 4.55 -6.26
CA GLN A 42 -15.51 4.01 -7.38
C GLN A 42 -14.36 3.19 -6.81
N PRO A 43 -14.59 1.92 -6.48
CA PRO A 43 -13.57 1.10 -5.83
C PRO A 43 -12.47 0.68 -6.80
N CYS A 44 -11.29 0.37 -6.25
CA CYS A 44 -10.14 -0.07 -7.02
C CYS A 44 -10.00 -1.60 -7.05
N GLU A 45 -11.09 -2.33 -6.81
CA GLU A 45 -11.06 -3.80 -6.74
C GLU A 45 -10.49 -4.44 -8.01
N ASP A 46 -10.89 -3.98 -9.19
CA ASP A 46 -10.39 -4.51 -10.45
C ASP A 46 -8.90 -4.25 -10.62
N VAL A 47 -8.44 -3.08 -10.18
CA VAL A 47 -7.01 -2.74 -10.20
C VAL A 47 -6.24 -3.71 -9.30
N VAL A 48 -6.71 -3.91 -8.07
CA VAL A 48 -6.06 -4.81 -7.12
C VAL A 48 -5.97 -6.23 -7.68
N ARG A 49 -7.02 -6.73 -8.33
CA ARG A 49 -7.01 -8.06 -8.94
C ARG A 49 -5.90 -8.23 -9.98
N ARG A 50 -5.62 -7.18 -10.75
CA ARG A 50 -4.57 -7.24 -11.79
C ARG A 50 -3.17 -7.42 -11.19
N TYR A 51 -2.96 -6.96 -9.97
CA TYR A 51 -1.65 -7.03 -9.31
C TYR A 51 -1.54 -8.14 -8.27
N ALA A 52 -2.61 -8.85 -7.97
CA ALA A 52 -2.63 -9.84 -6.90
C ALA A 52 -1.62 -10.98 -7.09
N GLY A 53 -1.30 -11.34 -8.36
CA GLY A 53 -0.28 -12.33 -8.65
C GLY A 53 1.15 -11.79 -8.71
N LYS A 54 1.32 -10.47 -8.60
CA LYS A 54 2.63 -9.80 -8.74
C LYS A 54 3.15 -9.25 -7.42
N LEU A 55 2.25 -9.00 -6.45
CA LEU A 55 2.56 -8.42 -5.15
C LEU A 55 1.80 -9.19 -4.07
N PRO A 56 2.35 -9.27 -2.84
CA PRO A 56 1.58 -9.80 -1.71
C PRO A 56 0.59 -8.74 -1.25
N LEU A 57 -0.59 -8.74 -1.88
CA LEU A 57 -1.65 -7.75 -1.69
C LEU A 57 -2.74 -8.27 -0.78
N ARG A 58 -3.20 -7.40 0.12
CA ARG A 58 -4.45 -7.58 0.85
C ARG A 58 -5.34 -6.37 0.63
N TYR A 59 -6.63 -6.62 0.41
CA TYR A 59 -7.59 -5.59 0.04
C TYR A 59 -8.78 -5.63 0.97
N TYR A 60 -9.09 -4.49 1.57
CA TYR A 60 -10.19 -4.35 2.50
C TYR A 60 -11.07 -3.17 2.10
N THR A 61 -12.37 -3.32 2.37
CA THR A 61 -13.33 -2.22 2.21
C THR A 61 -13.97 -1.95 3.57
N LYS A 62 -14.33 -0.70 3.82
CA LYS A 62 -14.97 -0.29 5.05
C LYS A 62 -15.85 0.93 4.81
N GLU A 63 -16.70 1.27 5.77
CA GLU A 63 -17.48 2.48 5.72
C GLU A 63 -16.56 3.71 5.82
N ASN A 64 -16.95 4.80 5.16
CA ASN A 64 -16.17 6.04 5.19
C ASN A 64 -16.04 6.55 6.62
N SER A 65 -14.80 6.77 7.05
CA SER A 65 -14.52 7.25 8.41
C SER A 65 -13.34 8.23 8.46
N GLY A 66 -12.75 8.53 7.30
CA GLY A 66 -11.62 9.45 7.19
C GLY A 66 -10.27 8.75 7.17
N PRO A 67 -9.22 9.46 6.70
CA PRO A 67 -7.89 8.85 6.46
C PRO A 67 -7.23 8.33 7.74
N GLY A 68 -7.41 9.01 8.87
CA GLY A 68 -6.80 8.57 10.13
C GLY A 68 -7.29 7.20 10.58
N GLN A 69 -8.60 6.99 10.60
CA GLN A 69 -9.18 5.69 10.98
C GLN A 69 -8.87 4.62 9.94
N THR A 70 -8.80 4.99 8.68
CA THR A 70 -8.47 4.06 7.59
C THR A 70 -7.03 3.57 7.71
N ARG A 71 -6.10 4.46 8.06
CA ARG A 71 -4.71 4.06 8.34
C ARG A 71 -4.63 3.13 9.55
N ASN A 72 -5.36 3.42 10.61
CA ASN A 72 -5.40 2.56 11.80
C ASN A 72 -5.95 1.17 11.47
N PHE A 73 -6.98 1.10 10.63
CA PHE A 73 -7.54 -0.16 10.17
C PHE A 73 -6.47 -0.99 9.44
N GLY A 74 -5.73 -0.37 8.53
CA GLY A 74 -4.64 -1.05 7.82
C GLY A 74 -3.54 -1.51 8.76
N ALA A 75 -3.17 -0.67 9.74
CA ALA A 75 -2.15 -1.00 10.72
C ALA A 75 -2.55 -2.22 11.57
N GLU A 76 -3.82 -2.32 11.95
CA GLU A 76 -4.33 -3.46 12.73
C GLU A 76 -4.23 -4.78 11.96
N HIS A 77 -4.24 -4.73 10.63
CA HIS A 77 -4.17 -5.91 9.77
C HIS A 77 -2.74 -6.18 9.28
N SER A 78 -1.78 -5.36 9.68
CA SER A 78 -0.40 -5.49 9.21
C SER A 78 0.36 -6.59 9.94
N GLN A 79 1.31 -7.22 9.24
CA GLN A 79 2.16 -8.28 9.79
C GLN A 79 3.64 -7.91 9.73
N GLY A 80 4.00 -6.80 9.07
CA GLY A 80 5.37 -6.36 8.95
C GLY A 80 5.92 -5.76 10.24
N GLU A 81 7.23 -5.72 10.36
CA GLU A 81 7.90 -5.10 11.49
C GLU A 81 7.81 -3.57 11.45
N TRP A 82 7.78 -3.01 10.24
CA TRP A 82 7.72 -1.58 10.00
C TRP A 82 6.51 -1.25 9.14
N LEU A 83 5.83 -0.16 9.48
CA LEU A 83 4.68 0.33 8.75
C LEU A 83 5.08 1.53 7.89
N ILE A 84 4.69 1.50 6.62
CA ILE A 84 4.89 2.62 5.70
C ILE A 84 3.52 3.05 5.21
N PHE A 85 3.15 4.29 5.50
CA PHE A 85 1.88 4.85 5.06
C PHE A 85 2.12 5.67 3.80
N LEU A 86 1.41 5.33 2.73
CA LEU A 86 1.49 6.03 1.45
C LEU A 86 0.12 6.52 1.03
N ASP A 87 0.07 7.73 0.49
CA ASP A 87 -1.13 8.21 -0.17
C ASP A 87 -1.26 7.54 -1.54
N SER A 88 -2.50 7.41 -2.03
CA SER A 88 -2.77 6.70 -3.29
C SER A 88 -2.12 7.37 -4.51
N ASP A 89 -1.78 8.66 -4.42
CA ASP A 89 -1.16 9.40 -5.52
C ASP A 89 0.36 9.27 -5.56
N CYS A 90 0.96 8.46 -4.70
CA CYS A 90 2.41 8.24 -4.71
C CYS A 90 2.82 7.32 -5.86
N VAL A 91 3.92 7.66 -6.51
CA VAL A 91 4.60 6.78 -7.48
C VAL A 91 6.05 6.70 -7.04
N LEU A 92 6.51 5.48 -6.73
CA LEU A 92 7.81 5.28 -6.10
C LEU A 92 8.89 4.93 -7.13
N PRO A 93 10.09 5.52 -7.02
CA PRO A 93 11.21 5.05 -7.83
C PRO A 93 11.61 3.62 -7.44
N PRO A 94 12.26 2.85 -8.35
CA PRO A 94 12.55 1.42 -8.08
C PRO A 94 13.39 1.15 -6.84
N GLY A 95 14.23 2.08 -6.44
CA GLY A 95 15.09 1.92 -5.26
C GLY A 95 14.53 2.50 -3.98
N TYR A 96 13.25 2.89 -3.94
CA TYR A 96 12.67 3.58 -2.77
C TYR A 96 12.77 2.72 -1.50
N LEU A 97 12.27 1.48 -1.55
CA LEU A 97 12.27 0.61 -0.37
C LEU A 97 13.68 0.21 0.04
N GLN A 98 14.56 0.03 -0.93
CA GLN A 98 15.97 -0.26 -0.62
C GLN A 98 16.60 0.93 0.11
N ALA A 99 16.31 2.16 -0.29
CA ALA A 99 16.81 3.35 0.38
C ALA A 99 16.28 3.46 1.81
N VAL A 100 15.00 3.15 2.03
CA VAL A 100 14.41 3.12 3.37
C VAL A 100 15.12 2.07 4.23
N ASP A 101 15.31 0.87 3.68
CA ASP A 101 15.98 -0.22 4.38
C ASP A 101 17.41 0.16 4.78
N ASP A 102 18.15 0.79 3.87
CA ASP A 102 19.52 1.24 4.14
C ASP A 102 19.57 2.29 5.26
N GLU A 103 18.61 3.23 5.26
CA GLU A 103 18.54 4.23 6.32
C GLU A 103 18.25 3.60 7.68
N LEU A 104 17.36 2.61 7.75
CA LEU A 104 17.07 1.92 9.00
C LEU A 104 18.29 1.17 9.53
N LYS A 105 19.11 0.62 8.66
CA LYS A 105 20.34 -0.08 9.06
C LYS A 105 21.41 0.85 9.61
N ARG A 106 21.39 2.12 9.24
CA ARG A 106 22.32 3.13 9.74
C ARG A 106 21.95 3.67 11.12
N SER A 107 20.72 3.49 11.52
CA SER A 107 20.18 4.05 12.76
C SER A 107 20.57 3.24 13.99
#